data_90fd38996ab3c1fc0cc4889bdb767945
#
_entry.id   90fd38996ab3c1fc0cc4889bdb767945
#
_cell.length_a   1.000
_cell.length_b   1.000
_cell.length_c   1.000
_cell.angle_alpha   90.00
_cell.angle_beta   90.00
_cell.angle_gamma   90.00
#
_symmetry.space_group_name_H-M   'P 1'
#
loop_
_entity.id
_entity.type
_entity.pdbx_description
1 polymer ?
#
loop_
_entity_poly.entity_id
_entity_poly.type
_entity_poly.pdbx_seq_one_letter_code
_entity_poly.pdbx_strand_id
1 'polypeptide(L)'
;VPFVVKHFFGDEMAIKKVGVLGCGLMGSGIAQVSAVAGYDVVVLEQKQKFLDKGFAGIEKSLAKMAEKPEKSGVTPEKAKESRGRIKGSTSQQDLADCDIIIEAIIENVEVKKKTFAELDAIVKKDAIFASNTSSISITEVAASTKRADKFVGLHFFNPVPLMKLVEVVRTIATSDAAFEAAFEFGKSLGKVPVRTSDKTGFIVNRLLVPYLLDAIRAYEEGVGSIPDIDNSMKLGCGYPMGPFTLLDFVGLDTTYYISQVMFDEFRERRFASPPLLKRLVMAGWYGRKSGKGFYDYADPVNPVAIKF
;
A
#
# COMPACT_ATOMS: atom_id res chain seq x y z
N VAL A 1 -28.58 25.55 -8.30
CA VAL A 1 -28.87 25.38 -6.86
C VAL A 1 -27.90 24.31 -6.36
N PRO A 2 -26.97 24.61 -5.46
CA PRO A 2 -26.06 23.61 -4.95
C PRO A 2 -26.83 22.70 -3.98
N PHE A 3 -26.82 21.39 -4.26
CA PHE A 3 -27.30 20.39 -3.34
C PHE A 3 -26.33 20.31 -2.14
N VAL A 4 -26.75 20.87 -1.02
CA VAL A 4 -26.13 20.63 0.28
C VAL A 4 -26.59 19.25 0.74
N VAL A 5 -25.78 18.24 0.58
CA VAL A 5 -25.98 16.95 1.24
C VAL A 5 -25.67 17.16 2.71
N LYS A 6 -26.71 17.29 3.54
CA LYS A 6 -26.58 17.26 5.00
C LYS A 6 -26.02 15.90 5.40
N HIS A 7 -24.82 15.91 5.97
CA HIS A 7 -24.21 14.76 6.62
C HIS A 7 -25.07 14.36 7.83
N PHE A 8 -25.69 13.18 7.74
CA PHE A 8 -26.45 12.55 8.83
C PHE A 8 -25.56 11.59 9.66
N PHE A 9 -24.31 11.96 9.90
CA PHE A 9 -23.47 11.25 10.88
C PHE A 9 -22.90 12.29 11.82
N GLY A 10 -23.21 12.11 13.11
CA GLY A 10 -22.81 13.03 14.16
C GLY A 10 -21.29 13.13 14.29
N ASP A 11 -20.83 14.15 15.01
CA ASP A 11 -19.43 14.54 15.30
C ASP A 11 -18.54 13.44 15.92
N GLU A 12 -19.02 12.22 16.07
CA GLU A 12 -18.40 11.18 16.90
C GLU A 12 -17.15 10.48 16.29
N MET A 13 -16.84 10.65 14.99
CA MET A 13 -15.67 10.00 14.35
C MET A 13 -14.88 10.94 13.44
N ALA A 14 -14.78 12.22 13.76
CA ALA A 14 -13.99 13.17 13.00
C ALA A 14 -12.49 12.90 13.19
N ILE A 15 -11.80 12.43 12.14
CA ILE A 15 -10.35 12.23 12.15
C ILE A 15 -9.66 13.59 12.04
N LYS A 16 -8.75 13.90 12.96
CA LYS A 16 -7.89 15.09 12.96
C LYS A 16 -6.42 14.74 13.10
N LYS A 17 -6.11 13.69 13.85
CA LYS A 17 -4.75 13.24 14.12
C LYS A 17 -4.55 11.80 13.67
N VAL A 18 -3.52 11.59 12.87
CA VAL A 18 -3.18 10.31 12.23
C VAL A 18 -1.90 9.75 12.85
N GLY A 19 -1.94 8.53 13.34
CA GLY A 19 -0.78 7.75 13.70
C GLY A 19 -0.37 6.84 12.55
N VAL A 20 0.92 6.80 12.21
CA VAL A 20 1.44 5.88 11.19
C VAL A 20 2.53 5.03 11.81
N LEU A 21 2.37 3.70 11.72
CA LEU A 21 3.36 2.74 12.21
C LEU A 21 4.31 2.34 11.08
N GLY A 22 5.58 2.66 11.24
CA GLY A 22 6.61 2.47 10.23
C GLY A 22 6.83 3.71 9.35
N CYS A 23 8.10 4.05 9.11
CA CYS A 23 8.52 5.14 8.23
C CYS A 23 9.28 4.64 7.00
N GLY A 24 8.98 3.40 6.58
CA GLY A 24 9.46 2.82 5.33
C GLY A 24 8.76 3.43 4.11
N LEU A 25 8.90 2.76 2.96
CA LEU A 25 8.39 3.24 1.67
C LEU A 25 6.88 3.57 1.71
N MET A 26 6.06 2.68 2.30
CA MET A 26 4.62 2.89 2.39
C MET A 26 4.25 3.88 3.48
N GLY A 27 4.77 3.70 4.70
CA GLY A 27 4.41 4.55 5.84
C GLY A 27 4.82 6.00 5.66
N SER A 28 6.00 6.28 5.09
CA SER A 28 6.40 7.65 4.75
C SER A 28 5.46 8.30 3.74
N GLY A 29 5.03 7.54 2.73
CA GLY A 29 4.06 8.02 1.74
C GLY A 29 2.68 8.26 2.34
N ILE A 30 2.19 7.39 3.24
CA ILE A 30 0.91 7.55 3.96
C ILE A 30 0.97 8.79 4.86
N ALA A 31 2.05 8.96 5.62
CA ALA A 31 2.26 10.13 6.45
C ALA A 31 2.28 11.42 5.62
N GLN A 32 2.96 11.41 4.47
CA GLN A 32 3.03 12.55 3.57
C GLN A 32 1.65 12.94 3.05
N VAL A 33 0.86 12.01 2.50
CA VAL A 33 -0.46 12.37 1.92
C VAL A 33 -1.45 12.81 3.01
N SER A 34 -1.36 12.25 4.21
CA SER A 34 -2.16 12.69 5.37
C SER A 34 -1.83 14.12 5.75
N ALA A 35 -0.54 14.48 5.83
CA ALA A 35 -0.13 15.84 6.14
C ALA A 35 -0.47 16.85 5.03
N VAL A 36 -0.36 16.46 3.76
CA VAL A 36 -0.78 17.29 2.60
C VAL A 36 -2.29 17.55 2.62
N ALA A 37 -3.07 16.61 3.13
CA ALA A 37 -4.52 16.77 3.34
C ALA A 37 -4.88 17.63 4.58
N GLY A 38 -3.89 18.02 5.39
CA GLY A 38 -4.07 18.94 6.52
C GLY A 38 -4.13 18.25 7.89
N TYR A 39 -3.94 16.93 7.97
CA TYR A 39 -3.93 16.20 9.24
C TYR A 39 -2.61 16.40 10.00
N ASP A 40 -2.69 16.41 11.32
CA ASP A 40 -1.53 16.25 12.18
C ASP A 40 -1.12 14.77 12.21
N VAL A 41 0.15 14.49 12.01
CA VAL A 41 0.65 13.12 11.83
C VAL A 41 1.74 12.80 12.83
N VAL A 42 1.62 11.67 13.50
CA VAL A 42 2.70 11.07 14.31
C VAL A 42 3.15 9.79 13.63
N VAL A 43 4.44 9.73 13.30
CA VAL A 43 5.06 8.52 12.71
C VAL A 43 5.86 7.82 13.79
N LEU A 44 5.48 6.57 14.09
CA LEU A 44 6.19 5.72 15.05
C LEU A 44 7.17 4.81 14.32
N GLU A 45 8.41 4.78 14.80
CA GLU A 45 9.45 3.85 14.35
C GLU A 45 10.23 3.26 15.52
N GLN A 46 10.82 2.10 15.31
CA GLN A 46 11.61 1.44 16.35
C GLN A 46 12.91 2.16 16.68
N LYS A 47 13.52 2.87 15.71
CA LYS A 47 14.82 3.54 15.85
C LYS A 47 14.84 4.88 15.14
N GLN A 48 15.45 5.88 15.76
CA GLN A 48 15.58 7.23 15.19
C GLN A 48 16.13 7.23 13.76
N LYS A 49 17.15 6.42 13.47
CA LYS A 49 17.74 6.34 12.12
C LYS A 49 16.75 5.98 11.01
N PHE A 50 15.67 5.24 11.32
CA PHE A 50 14.64 4.90 10.35
C PHE A 50 13.67 6.06 10.14
N LEU A 51 13.36 6.82 11.20
CA LEU A 51 12.64 8.09 11.09
C LEU A 51 13.40 9.08 10.22
N ASP A 52 14.71 9.29 10.49
CA ASP A 52 15.54 10.22 9.74
C ASP A 52 15.57 9.89 8.26
N LYS A 53 15.73 8.59 7.93
CA LYS A 53 15.69 8.10 6.54
C LYS A 53 14.33 8.33 5.88
N GLY A 54 13.24 8.02 6.58
CA GLY A 54 11.88 8.20 6.07
C GLY A 54 11.56 9.69 5.86
N PHE A 55 11.94 10.54 6.78
CA PHE A 55 11.72 11.99 6.69
C PHE A 55 12.51 12.63 5.56
N ALA A 56 13.76 12.23 5.34
CA ALA A 56 14.52 12.65 4.16
C ALA A 56 13.80 12.25 2.85
N GLY A 57 13.17 11.08 2.82
CA GLY A 57 12.34 10.62 1.71
C GLY A 57 11.11 11.50 1.50
N ILE A 58 10.41 11.84 2.57
CA ILE A 58 9.24 12.74 2.54
C ILE A 58 9.64 14.14 2.04
N GLU A 59 10.72 14.71 2.57
CA GLU A 59 11.22 16.03 2.18
C GLU A 59 11.57 16.09 0.70
N LYS A 60 12.30 15.07 0.21
CA LYS A 60 12.63 14.94 -1.22
C LYS A 60 11.37 14.82 -2.08
N SER A 61 10.38 14.04 -1.63
CA SER A 61 9.12 13.85 -2.35
C SER A 61 8.30 15.14 -2.40
N LEU A 62 8.15 15.84 -1.27
CA LEU A 62 7.44 17.13 -1.19
C LEU A 62 8.11 18.20 -2.05
N ALA A 63 9.45 18.30 -2.01
CA ALA A 63 10.22 19.23 -2.86
C ALA A 63 9.95 18.96 -4.35
N LYS A 64 10.01 17.69 -4.77
CA LYS A 64 9.71 17.31 -6.16
C LYS A 64 8.27 17.63 -6.57
N MET A 65 7.30 17.47 -5.65
CA MET A 65 5.90 17.85 -5.93
C MET A 65 5.75 19.37 -6.08
N ALA A 66 6.48 20.14 -5.28
CA ALA A 66 6.47 21.60 -5.33
C ALA A 66 7.14 22.21 -6.58
N GLU A 67 7.95 21.43 -7.32
CA GLU A 67 8.50 21.86 -8.62
C GLU A 67 7.42 22.02 -9.70
N LYS A 68 6.28 21.31 -9.56
CA LYS A 68 5.17 21.32 -10.54
C LYS A 68 3.83 21.39 -9.82
N PRO A 69 3.54 22.53 -9.15
CA PRO A 69 2.34 22.67 -8.31
C PRO A 69 1.03 22.58 -9.10
N GLU A 70 1.04 22.92 -10.38
CA GLU A 70 -0.11 22.78 -11.27
C GLU A 70 -0.53 21.32 -11.52
N LYS A 71 0.40 20.36 -11.34
CA LYS A 71 0.14 18.92 -11.49
C LYS A 71 -0.10 18.24 -10.15
N SER A 72 0.67 18.63 -9.13
CA SER A 72 0.68 17.98 -7.82
C SER A 72 -0.34 18.57 -6.84
N GLY A 73 -0.77 19.83 -7.05
CA GLY A 73 -1.55 20.60 -6.08
C GLY A 73 -0.77 20.98 -4.81
N VAL A 74 0.57 20.83 -4.81
CA VAL A 74 1.43 21.14 -3.67
C VAL A 74 2.36 22.29 -4.04
N THR A 75 2.10 23.48 -3.47
CA THR A 75 3.00 24.63 -3.58
C THR A 75 4.19 24.49 -2.63
N PRO A 76 5.27 25.29 -2.79
CA PRO A 76 6.37 25.30 -1.83
C PRO A 76 5.93 25.56 -0.38
N GLU A 77 4.98 26.50 -0.19
CA GLU A 77 4.42 26.84 1.12
C GLU A 77 3.66 25.63 1.72
N LYS A 78 2.82 24.99 0.90
CA LYS A 78 2.07 23.80 1.30
C LYS A 78 2.99 22.63 1.62
N ALA A 79 4.09 22.46 0.87
CA ALA A 79 5.10 21.43 1.15
C ALA A 79 5.75 21.65 2.54
N LYS A 80 6.12 22.91 2.84
CA LYS A 80 6.70 23.28 4.15
C LYS A 80 5.70 23.08 5.29
N GLU A 81 4.47 23.54 5.12
CA GLU A 81 3.39 23.35 6.09
C GLU A 81 3.14 21.86 6.34
N SER A 82 2.98 21.07 5.28
CA SER A 82 2.75 19.62 5.38
C SER A 82 3.90 18.91 6.13
N ARG A 83 5.15 19.28 5.83
CA ARG A 83 6.29 18.72 6.58
C ARG A 83 6.23 19.08 8.06
N GLY A 84 5.83 20.30 8.41
CA GLY A 84 5.67 20.78 9.80
C GLY A 84 4.58 20.02 10.58
N ARG A 85 3.59 19.44 9.91
CA ARG A 85 2.53 18.62 10.54
C ARG A 85 2.99 17.21 10.89
N ILE A 86 4.15 16.75 10.39
CA ILE A 86 4.66 15.38 10.63
C ILE A 86 5.66 15.38 11.77
N LYS A 87 5.33 14.68 12.84
CA LYS A 87 6.22 14.43 13.99
C LYS A 87 6.67 12.97 14.00
N GLY A 88 7.92 12.74 14.36
CA GLY A 88 8.46 11.40 14.57
C GLY A 88 8.50 11.02 16.03
N SER A 89 8.33 9.76 16.33
CA SER A 89 8.45 9.22 17.67
C SER A 89 9.01 7.80 17.65
N THR A 90 9.67 7.42 18.75
CA THR A 90 10.04 6.04 19.07
C THR A 90 9.25 5.49 20.27
N SER A 91 8.28 6.26 20.78
CA SER A 91 7.41 5.90 21.90
C SER A 91 5.98 5.67 21.42
N GLN A 92 5.41 4.52 21.74
CA GLN A 92 4.01 4.23 21.44
C GLN A 92 3.03 5.18 22.16
N GLN A 93 3.43 5.76 23.29
CA GLN A 93 2.60 6.69 24.06
C GLN A 93 2.23 7.96 23.27
N ASP A 94 3.05 8.37 22.31
CA ASP A 94 2.79 9.54 21.47
C ASP A 94 1.64 9.33 20.47
N LEU A 95 1.14 8.09 20.36
CA LEU A 95 -0.02 7.74 19.56
C LEU A 95 -1.35 7.77 20.36
N ALA A 96 -1.31 8.00 21.67
CA ALA A 96 -2.46 7.84 22.57
C ALA A 96 -3.69 8.64 22.16
N ASP A 97 -3.50 9.84 21.61
CA ASP A 97 -4.57 10.77 21.20
C ASP A 97 -4.88 10.76 19.69
N CYS A 98 -4.28 9.83 18.91
CA CYS A 98 -4.59 9.69 17.50
C CYS A 98 -6.03 9.18 17.29
N ASP A 99 -6.68 9.68 16.23
CA ASP A 99 -8.05 9.28 15.84
C ASP A 99 -8.04 8.02 14.95
N ILE A 100 -6.97 7.84 14.20
CA ILE A 100 -6.74 6.66 13.37
C ILE A 100 -5.26 6.25 13.45
N ILE A 101 -5.02 4.95 13.53
CA ILE A 101 -3.69 4.35 13.46
C ILE A 101 -3.59 3.54 12.18
N ILE A 102 -2.63 3.86 11.32
CA ILE A 102 -2.41 3.16 10.05
C ILE A 102 -1.07 2.42 10.12
N GLU A 103 -1.11 1.11 10.08
CA GLU A 103 0.05 0.26 10.16
C GLU A 103 0.64 -0.01 8.77
N ALA A 104 1.95 0.22 8.63
CA ALA A 104 2.75 -0.05 7.43
C ALA A 104 4.15 -0.58 7.80
N ILE A 105 4.19 -1.54 8.76
CA ILE A 105 5.41 -2.23 9.20
C ILE A 105 5.70 -3.46 8.33
N ILE A 106 6.61 -4.33 8.78
CA ILE A 106 6.95 -5.56 8.05
C ILE A 106 5.73 -6.49 7.89
N GLU A 107 5.71 -7.24 6.78
CA GLU A 107 4.60 -8.14 6.45
C GLU A 107 4.73 -9.47 7.22
N ASN A 108 4.41 -9.40 8.51
CA ASN A 108 4.43 -10.54 9.43
C ASN A 108 3.23 -10.45 10.38
N VAL A 109 2.35 -11.43 10.33
CA VAL A 109 1.09 -11.44 11.06
C VAL A 109 1.28 -11.36 12.57
N GLU A 110 2.23 -12.10 13.14
CA GLU A 110 2.46 -12.11 14.59
C GLU A 110 3.02 -10.77 15.09
N VAL A 111 3.89 -10.11 14.31
CA VAL A 111 4.38 -8.78 14.64
C VAL A 111 3.23 -7.77 14.61
N LYS A 112 2.35 -7.83 13.60
CA LYS A 112 1.19 -6.94 13.49
C LYS A 112 0.21 -7.15 14.64
N LYS A 113 -0.15 -8.39 14.96
CA LYS A 113 -1.04 -8.76 16.09
C LYS A 113 -0.49 -8.23 17.42
N LYS A 114 0.78 -8.48 17.71
CA LYS A 114 1.45 -7.98 18.91
C LYS A 114 1.41 -6.46 18.99
N THR A 115 1.78 -5.79 17.90
CA THR A 115 1.81 -4.31 17.85
C THR A 115 0.43 -3.71 18.10
N PHE A 116 -0.63 -4.24 17.47
CA PHE A 116 -1.98 -3.73 17.68
C PHE A 116 -2.53 -4.07 19.06
N ALA A 117 -2.22 -5.23 19.63
CA ALA A 117 -2.60 -5.58 20.99
C ALA A 117 -1.98 -4.63 22.04
N GLU A 118 -0.71 -4.24 21.85
CA GLU A 118 -0.04 -3.25 22.70
C GLU A 118 -0.68 -1.87 22.55
N LEU A 119 -0.96 -1.42 21.33
CA LEU A 119 -1.58 -0.12 21.05
C LEU A 119 -3.05 -0.05 21.52
N ASP A 120 -3.75 -1.17 21.59
CA ASP A 120 -5.12 -1.22 22.06
C ASP A 120 -5.28 -0.76 23.51
N ALA A 121 -4.22 -0.92 24.32
CA ALA A 121 -4.19 -0.44 25.70
C ALA A 121 -3.79 1.06 25.83
N ILE A 122 -3.17 1.64 24.79
CA ILE A 122 -2.58 2.98 24.81
C ILE A 122 -3.47 3.99 24.11
N VAL A 123 -3.93 3.66 22.91
CA VAL A 123 -4.67 4.55 22.03
C VAL A 123 -6.11 4.70 22.51
N LYS A 124 -6.63 5.92 22.46
CA LYS A 124 -8.02 6.21 22.87
C LYS A 124 -9.03 5.24 22.25
N LYS A 125 -10.12 4.94 22.99
CA LYS A 125 -11.06 3.86 22.66
C LYS A 125 -11.81 4.07 21.34
N ASP A 126 -11.99 5.33 20.92
CA ASP A 126 -12.75 5.65 19.70
C ASP A 126 -11.89 5.69 18.44
N ALA A 127 -10.59 5.53 18.58
CA ALA A 127 -9.69 5.49 17.44
C ALA A 127 -9.92 4.26 16.55
N ILE A 128 -9.83 4.48 15.23
CA ILE A 128 -9.86 3.44 14.22
C ILE A 128 -8.47 2.84 14.08
N PHE A 129 -8.37 1.52 14.01
CA PHE A 129 -7.16 0.82 13.61
C PHE A 129 -7.25 0.40 12.15
N ALA A 130 -6.18 0.60 11.41
CA ALA A 130 -6.10 0.26 10.00
C ALA A 130 -4.78 -0.42 9.66
N SER A 131 -4.80 -1.48 8.88
CA SER A 131 -3.58 -2.10 8.33
C SER A 131 -3.46 -1.84 6.84
N ASN A 132 -2.25 -1.51 6.38
CA ASN A 132 -1.93 -1.36 4.96
C ASN A 132 -1.40 -2.67 4.35
N THR A 133 -1.59 -3.81 5.00
CA THR A 133 -1.20 -5.11 4.44
C THR A 133 -1.83 -5.32 3.06
N SER A 134 -1.12 -6.07 2.21
CA SER A 134 -1.61 -6.44 0.87
C SER A 134 -2.13 -7.88 0.79
N SER A 135 -1.87 -8.70 1.81
CA SER A 135 -2.08 -10.15 1.73
C SER A 135 -2.52 -10.82 3.03
N ILE A 136 -2.23 -10.22 4.19
CA ILE A 136 -2.62 -10.77 5.50
C ILE A 136 -4.09 -10.45 5.76
N SER A 137 -4.84 -11.41 6.34
CA SER A 137 -6.23 -11.20 6.75
C SER A 137 -6.32 -10.07 7.79
N ILE A 138 -7.11 -9.06 7.48
CA ILE A 138 -7.38 -7.95 8.40
C ILE A 138 -8.17 -8.46 9.61
N THR A 139 -9.10 -9.41 9.41
CA THR A 139 -9.87 -10.06 10.48
C THR A 139 -8.97 -10.73 11.49
N GLU A 140 -7.92 -11.44 11.02
CA GLU A 140 -6.97 -12.12 11.91
C GLU A 140 -6.20 -11.12 12.79
N VAL A 141 -5.75 -10.01 12.21
CA VAL A 141 -5.06 -8.96 12.97
C VAL A 141 -6.03 -8.26 13.92
N ALA A 142 -7.24 -7.93 13.47
CA ALA A 142 -8.26 -7.28 14.29
C ALA A 142 -8.64 -8.09 15.55
N ALA A 143 -8.66 -9.42 15.43
CA ALA A 143 -8.97 -10.33 16.54
C ALA A 143 -7.96 -10.27 17.71
N SER A 144 -6.79 -9.68 17.50
CA SER A 144 -5.80 -9.44 18.57
C SER A 144 -6.14 -8.22 19.44
N THR A 145 -7.17 -7.45 19.10
CA THR A 145 -7.59 -6.21 19.79
C THR A 145 -8.98 -6.36 20.40
N LYS A 146 -9.34 -5.43 21.31
CA LYS A 146 -10.68 -5.32 21.88
C LYS A 146 -11.60 -4.40 21.09
N ARG A 147 -11.16 -3.94 19.91
CA ARG A 147 -11.88 -2.99 19.02
C ARG A 147 -11.97 -3.52 17.58
N ALA A 148 -12.22 -4.81 17.40
CA ALA A 148 -12.38 -5.41 16.09
C ALA A 148 -13.47 -4.74 15.24
N ASP A 149 -14.48 -4.12 15.88
CA ASP A 149 -15.53 -3.30 15.25
C ASP A 149 -15.01 -1.97 14.69
N LYS A 150 -13.85 -1.50 15.15
CA LYS A 150 -13.16 -0.28 14.68
C LYS A 150 -11.88 -0.59 13.93
N PHE A 151 -11.77 -1.80 13.38
CA PHE A 151 -10.61 -2.22 12.61
C PHE A 151 -10.97 -2.35 11.12
N VAL A 152 -10.14 -1.77 10.24
CA VAL A 152 -10.30 -1.79 8.78
C VAL A 152 -8.99 -2.11 8.07
N GLY A 153 -9.03 -2.47 6.80
CA GLY A 153 -7.88 -2.38 5.93
C GLY A 153 -7.87 -1.04 5.19
N LEU A 154 -6.69 -0.43 5.07
CA LEU A 154 -6.45 0.73 4.19
C LEU A 154 -5.26 0.40 3.30
N HIS A 155 -5.54 -0.28 2.19
CA HIS A 155 -4.51 -0.74 1.27
C HIS A 155 -4.17 0.33 0.25
N PHE A 156 -3.05 1.01 0.47
CA PHE A 156 -2.47 2.01 -0.44
C PHE A 156 -1.54 1.35 -1.45
N PHE A 157 -1.31 2.04 -2.56
CA PHE A 157 -0.45 1.57 -3.65
C PHE A 157 0.82 2.42 -3.78
N ASN A 158 1.93 1.76 -4.08
CA ASN A 158 3.23 2.40 -4.24
C ASN A 158 3.40 3.03 -5.64
N PRO A 159 3.87 4.27 -5.78
CA PRO A 159 4.17 5.27 -4.74
C PRO A 159 2.90 5.95 -4.19
N VAL A 160 2.74 5.96 -2.86
CA VAL A 160 1.51 6.47 -2.23
C VAL A 160 1.14 7.89 -2.65
N PRO A 161 2.07 8.87 -2.78
CA PRO A 161 1.71 10.21 -3.21
C PRO A 161 1.15 10.29 -4.64
N LEU A 162 1.50 9.35 -5.52
CA LEU A 162 1.13 9.37 -6.94
C LEU A 162 -0.10 8.50 -7.24
N MET A 163 -0.20 7.35 -6.60
CA MET A 163 -1.29 6.40 -6.85
C MET A 163 -2.59 6.92 -6.24
N LYS A 164 -3.63 6.99 -7.06
CA LYS A 164 -4.92 7.54 -6.64
C LYS A 164 -5.80 6.56 -5.86
N LEU A 165 -5.59 5.26 -6.06
CA LEU A 165 -6.43 4.23 -5.45
C LEU A 165 -6.07 3.98 -3.99
N VAL A 166 -7.09 3.76 -3.15
CA VAL A 166 -6.99 3.09 -1.85
C VAL A 166 -8.14 2.09 -1.73
N GLU A 167 -7.83 0.84 -1.42
CA GLU A 167 -8.84 -0.17 -1.11
C GLU A 167 -9.17 -0.08 0.38
N VAL A 168 -10.44 0.19 0.69
CA VAL A 168 -10.97 0.20 2.06
C VAL A 168 -11.60 -1.16 2.33
N VAL A 169 -10.98 -1.92 3.22
CA VAL A 169 -11.31 -3.32 3.44
C VAL A 169 -12.15 -3.48 4.69
N ARG A 170 -13.33 -4.09 4.54
CA ARG A 170 -14.22 -4.42 5.64
C ARG A 170 -13.98 -5.84 6.11
N THR A 171 -13.77 -6.01 7.39
CA THR A 171 -13.75 -7.33 8.05
C THR A 171 -15.17 -7.78 8.39
N ILE A 172 -15.30 -9.01 8.88
CA ILE A 172 -16.59 -9.52 9.38
C ILE A 172 -17.08 -8.79 10.65
N ALA A 173 -16.17 -8.13 11.39
CA ALA A 173 -16.47 -7.44 12.64
C ALA A 173 -16.58 -5.91 12.46
N THR A 174 -16.07 -5.33 11.40
CA THR A 174 -16.02 -3.88 11.18
C THR A 174 -17.41 -3.27 11.17
N SER A 175 -17.64 -2.28 12.05
CA SER A 175 -18.90 -1.51 12.10
C SER A 175 -19.06 -0.61 10.87
N ASP A 176 -20.32 -0.28 10.53
CA ASP A 176 -20.61 0.66 9.43
C ASP A 176 -19.97 2.02 9.68
N ALA A 177 -20.04 2.53 10.91
CA ALA A 177 -19.48 3.82 11.29
C ALA A 177 -17.97 3.88 11.08
N ALA A 178 -17.21 2.87 11.53
CA ALA A 178 -15.76 2.80 11.34
C ALA A 178 -15.38 2.67 9.87
N PHE A 179 -16.14 1.87 9.11
CA PHE A 179 -15.90 1.68 7.68
C PHE A 179 -16.14 2.97 6.89
N GLU A 180 -17.27 3.67 7.13
CA GLU A 180 -17.57 4.92 6.43
C GLU A 180 -16.57 6.03 6.82
N ALA A 181 -16.17 6.14 8.10
CA ALA A 181 -15.17 7.10 8.52
C ALA A 181 -13.81 6.84 7.81
N ALA A 182 -13.37 5.58 7.68
CA ALA A 182 -12.17 5.23 6.95
C ALA A 182 -12.30 5.49 5.44
N PHE A 183 -13.49 5.29 4.88
CA PHE A 183 -13.78 5.56 3.46
C PHE A 183 -13.72 7.07 3.16
N GLU A 184 -14.35 7.90 4.00
CA GLU A 184 -14.31 9.36 3.87
C GLU A 184 -12.89 9.91 4.15
N PHE A 185 -12.14 9.31 5.08
CA PHE A 185 -10.72 9.59 5.26
C PHE A 185 -9.94 9.34 3.97
N GLY A 186 -10.15 8.20 3.32
CA GLY A 186 -9.51 7.92 2.02
C GLY A 186 -9.80 9.00 0.98
N LYS A 187 -11.04 9.51 0.89
CA LYS A 187 -11.41 10.63 0.00
C LYS A 187 -10.70 11.92 0.37
N SER A 188 -10.64 12.24 1.66
CA SER A 188 -10.01 13.48 2.14
C SER A 188 -8.52 13.57 1.82
N LEU A 189 -7.86 12.41 1.64
CA LEU A 189 -6.47 12.32 1.16
C LEU A 189 -6.32 12.61 -0.34
N GLY A 190 -7.40 12.95 -1.06
CA GLY A 190 -7.42 13.09 -2.51
C GLY A 190 -7.29 11.76 -3.25
N LYS A 191 -7.61 10.64 -2.58
CA LYS A 191 -7.65 9.30 -3.18
C LYS A 191 -9.05 8.97 -3.70
N VAL A 192 -9.12 7.92 -4.49
CA VAL A 192 -10.35 7.26 -4.92
C VAL A 192 -10.49 5.99 -4.09
N PRO A 193 -11.22 6.01 -2.98
CA PRO A 193 -11.42 4.81 -2.19
C PRO A 193 -12.39 3.87 -2.87
N VAL A 194 -12.09 2.58 -2.84
CA VAL A 194 -13.00 1.53 -3.29
C VAL A 194 -13.31 0.59 -2.13
N ARG A 195 -14.57 0.12 -2.08
CA ARG A 195 -15.06 -0.78 -1.04
C ARG A 195 -14.69 -2.21 -1.40
N THR A 196 -14.09 -2.93 -0.45
CA THR A 196 -13.81 -4.35 -0.62
C THR A 196 -13.98 -5.11 0.69
N SER A 197 -14.09 -6.43 0.59
CA SER A 197 -14.16 -7.34 1.72
C SER A 197 -12.77 -7.88 2.05
N ASP A 198 -12.58 -8.31 3.32
CA ASP A 198 -11.37 -9.00 3.78
C ASP A 198 -11.27 -10.39 3.13
N LYS A 199 -10.80 -10.39 1.88
CA LYS A 199 -10.48 -11.58 1.09
C LYS A 199 -9.05 -11.43 0.58
N THR A 200 -8.27 -12.48 0.68
CA THR A 200 -6.85 -12.48 0.30
C THR A 200 -6.63 -11.91 -1.09
N GLY A 201 -5.77 -10.87 -1.17
CA GLY A 201 -5.46 -10.13 -2.39
C GLY A 201 -6.47 -9.03 -2.74
N PHE A 202 -7.50 -8.80 -1.92
CA PHE A 202 -8.56 -7.79 -2.10
C PHE A 202 -9.11 -7.76 -3.54
N ILE A 203 -9.14 -6.62 -4.21
CA ILE A 203 -9.57 -6.55 -5.62
C ILE A 203 -8.36 -6.61 -6.55
N VAL A 204 -7.38 -5.71 -6.34
CA VAL A 204 -6.28 -5.52 -7.32
C VAL A 204 -5.41 -6.78 -7.40
N ASN A 205 -4.86 -7.23 -6.29
CA ASN A 205 -3.97 -8.40 -6.31
C ASN A 205 -4.72 -9.69 -6.70
N ARG A 206 -6.00 -9.80 -6.34
CA ARG A 206 -6.86 -10.94 -6.70
C ARG A 206 -6.98 -11.13 -8.21
N LEU A 207 -6.95 -10.04 -8.97
CA LEU A 207 -7.05 -10.04 -10.43
C LEU A 207 -5.68 -9.92 -11.12
N LEU A 208 -4.80 -9.09 -10.56
CA LEU A 208 -3.50 -8.80 -11.16
C LEU A 208 -2.54 -9.99 -11.05
N VAL A 209 -2.46 -10.64 -9.88
CA VAL A 209 -1.47 -11.71 -9.69
C VAL A 209 -1.72 -12.86 -10.65
N PRO A 210 -2.92 -13.45 -10.80
CA PRO A 210 -3.17 -14.47 -11.81
C PRO A 210 -2.81 -14.03 -13.23
N TYR A 211 -3.16 -12.80 -13.62
CA TYR A 211 -2.80 -12.24 -14.93
C TYR A 211 -1.28 -12.24 -15.16
N LEU A 212 -0.50 -11.82 -14.15
CA LEU A 212 0.96 -11.82 -14.25
C LEU A 212 1.55 -13.24 -14.29
N LEU A 213 0.99 -14.16 -13.51
CA LEU A 213 1.40 -15.57 -13.55
C LEU A 213 1.05 -16.25 -14.88
N ASP A 214 -0.10 -15.91 -15.47
CA ASP A 214 -0.50 -16.44 -16.78
C ASP A 214 0.38 -15.91 -17.92
N ALA A 215 0.87 -14.67 -17.82
CA ALA A 215 1.86 -14.16 -18.77
C ALA A 215 3.17 -14.97 -18.73
N ILE A 216 3.63 -15.35 -17.52
CA ILE A 216 4.81 -16.20 -17.36
C ILE A 216 4.56 -17.59 -17.96
N ARG A 217 3.38 -18.19 -17.70
CA ARG A 217 3.00 -19.49 -18.29
C ARG A 217 2.97 -19.44 -19.81
N ALA A 218 2.37 -18.38 -20.39
CA ALA A 218 2.35 -18.20 -21.84
C ALA A 218 3.76 -18.14 -22.44
N TYR A 219 4.71 -17.51 -21.76
CA TYR A 219 6.12 -17.54 -22.16
C TYR A 219 6.73 -18.94 -22.04
N GLU A 220 6.53 -19.65 -20.91
CA GLU A 220 7.05 -21.01 -20.72
C GLU A 220 6.46 -22.01 -21.73
N GLU A 221 5.22 -21.77 -22.19
CA GLU A 221 4.52 -22.56 -23.22
C GLU A 221 4.90 -22.16 -24.66
N GLY A 222 5.76 -21.15 -24.84
CA GLY A 222 6.23 -20.72 -26.14
C GLY A 222 5.22 -19.93 -26.97
N VAL A 223 4.21 -19.33 -26.35
CA VAL A 223 3.18 -18.51 -27.04
C VAL A 223 3.80 -17.28 -27.70
N GLY A 224 4.84 -16.70 -27.08
CA GLY A 224 5.55 -15.55 -27.62
C GLY A 224 6.80 -15.21 -26.82
N SER A 225 7.64 -14.33 -27.35
CA SER A 225 8.76 -13.78 -26.61
C SER A 225 8.31 -12.79 -25.54
N ILE A 226 9.16 -12.51 -24.54
CA ILE A 226 8.89 -11.51 -23.51
C ILE A 226 8.47 -10.16 -24.10
N PRO A 227 9.22 -9.58 -25.08
CA PRO A 227 8.82 -8.31 -25.72
C PRO A 227 7.51 -8.42 -26.50
N ASP A 228 7.24 -9.55 -27.16
CA ASP A 228 6.02 -9.70 -27.95
C ASP A 228 4.78 -9.77 -27.05
N ILE A 229 4.86 -10.50 -25.93
CA ILE A 229 3.78 -10.57 -24.96
C ILE A 229 3.56 -9.19 -24.33
N ASP A 230 4.62 -8.48 -23.92
CA ASP A 230 4.51 -7.13 -23.36
C ASP A 230 3.87 -6.16 -24.37
N ASN A 231 4.30 -6.16 -25.62
CA ASN A 231 3.75 -5.32 -26.67
C ASN A 231 2.31 -5.66 -27.01
N SER A 232 1.96 -6.95 -27.04
CA SER A 232 0.60 -7.39 -27.29
C SER A 232 -0.36 -6.86 -26.24
N MET A 233 0.00 -6.93 -24.96
CA MET A 233 -0.85 -6.42 -23.89
C MET A 233 -0.91 -4.88 -23.85
N LYS A 234 0.20 -4.20 -24.17
CA LYS A 234 0.21 -2.74 -24.29
C LYS A 234 -0.64 -2.24 -25.44
N LEU A 235 -0.46 -2.79 -26.63
CA LEU A 235 -1.07 -2.26 -27.85
C LEU A 235 -2.45 -2.86 -28.11
N GLY A 236 -2.65 -4.13 -27.79
CA GLY A 236 -3.92 -4.83 -27.97
C GLY A 236 -4.97 -4.53 -26.89
N CYS A 237 -4.53 -4.31 -25.64
CA CYS A 237 -5.41 -4.04 -24.50
C CYS A 237 -5.30 -2.61 -23.95
N GLY A 238 -4.40 -1.79 -24.47
CA GLY A 238 -4.22 -0.41 -24.01
C GLY A 238 -3.57 -0.29 -22.62
N TYR A 239 -2.86 -1.30 -22.15
CA TYR A 239 -2.21 -1.25 -20.84
C TYR A 239 -0.98 -0.32 -20.89
N PRO A 240 -0.72 0.45 -19.81
CA PRO A 240 0.43 1.37 -19.78
C PRO A 240 1.77 0.64 -19.75
N MET A 241 1.79 -0.60 -19.26
CA MET A 241 2.95 -1.50 -19.22
C MET A 241 2.52 -2.92 -19.59
N GLY A 242 3.41 -3.65 -20.27
CA GLY A 242 3.22 -5.08 -20.45
C GLY A 242 3.47 -5.87 -19.15
N PRO A 243 3.03 -7.14 -19.07
CA PRO A 243 3.06 -7.93 -17.85
C PRO A 243 4.47 -8.17 -17.31
N PHE A 244 5.46 -8.40 -18.16
CA PHE A 244 6.84 -8.64 -17.72
C PHE A 244 7.53 -7.35 -17.24
N THR A 245 7.29 -6.24 -17.94
CA THR A 245 7.73 -4.92 -17.47
C THR A 245 7.09 -4.57 -16.11
N LEU A 246 5.82 -4.92 -15.91
CA LEU A 246 5.10 -4.70 -14.65
C LEU A 246 5.62 -5.64 -13.54
N LEU A 247 5.88 -6.92 -13.84
CA LEU A 247 6.50 -7.88 -12.92
C LEU A 247 7.82 -7.35 -12.38
N ASP A 248 8.71 -6.87 -13.27
CA ASP A 248 10.01 -6.32 -12.89
C ASP A 248 9.88 -4.99 -12.11
N PHE A 249 8.82 -4.22 -12.35
CA PHE A 249 8.53 -2.99 -11.62
C PHE A 249 8.00 -3.26 -10.20
N VAL A 250 7.07 -4.20 -10.05
CA VAL A 250 6.50 -4.62 -8.74
C VAL A 250 7.56 -5.34 -7.91
N GLY A 251 8.36 -6.14 -8.55
CA GLY A 251 9.34 -7.02 -7.96
C GLY A 251 8.89 -8.48 -7.96
N LEU A 252 9.74 -9.35 -8.52
CA LEU A 252 9.44 -10.77 -8.70
C LEU A 252 9.30 -11.50 -7.35
N ASP A 253 10.10 -11.14 -6.36
CA ASP A 253 10.00 -11.65 -4.98
C ASP A 253 8.68 -11.27 -4.33
N THR A 254 8.21 -10.04 -4.53
CA THR A 254 6.91 -9.56 -4.04
C THR A 254 5.77 -10.35 -4.70
N THR A 255 5.79 -10.48 -6.03
CA THR A 255 4.76 -11.25 -6.76
C THR A 255 4.79 -12.73 -6.35
N TYR A 256 5.98 -13.31 -6.21
CA TYR A 256 6.14 -14.69 -5.73
C TYR A 256 5.55 -14.88 -4.34
N TYR A 257 5.89 -14.01 -3.38
CA TYR A 257 5.35 -14.07 -2.02
C TYR A 257 3.81 -13.99 -2.02
N ILE A 258 3.23 -13.00 -2.71
CA ILE A 258 1.77 -12.83 -2.78
C ILE A 258 1.12 -14.06 -3.41
N SER A 259 1.72 -14.63 -4.47
CA SER A 259 1.19 -15.84 -5.11
C SER A 259 1.18 -17.06 -4.17
N GLN A 260 2.21 -17.20 -3.30
CA GLN A 260 2.23 -18.27 -2.30
C GLN A 260 1.12 -18.08 -1.27
N VAL A 261 0.94 -16.87 -0.72
CA VAL A 261 -0.15 -16.58 0.24
C VAL A 261 -1.52 -16.87 -0.39
N MET A 262 -1.74 -16.44 -1.64
CA MET A 262 -3.01 -16.69 -2.34
C MET A 262 -3.20 -18.18 -2.65
N PHE A 263 -2.14 -18.89 -3.03
CA PHE A 263 -2.22 -20.33 -3.27
C PHE A 263 -2.50 -21.10 -1.99
N ASP A 264 -1.90 -20.72 -0.88
CA ASP A 264 -2.15 -21.34 0.42
C ASP A 264 -3.59 -21.14 0.88
N GLU A 265 -4.18 -19.97 0.63
CA GLU A 265 -5.56 -19.67 0.96
C GLU A 265 -6.56 -20.42 0.08
N PHE A 266 -6.38 -20.37 -1.26
CA PHE A 266 -7.40 -20.81 -2.21
C PHE A 266 -7.17 -22.20 -2.78
N ARG A 267 -5.93 -22.70 -2.76
CA ARG A 267 -5.51 -23.99 -3.36
C ARG A 267 -5.91 -24.12 -4.85
N GLU A 268 -6.04 -22.99 -5.55
CA GLU A 268 -6.37 -22.96 -6.96
C GLU A 268 -5.11 -22.82 -7.84
N ARG A 269 -5.02 -23.60 -8.93
CA ARG A 269 -3.89 -23.59 -9.87
C ARG A 269 -3.52 -22.20 -10.37
N ARG A 270 -4.48 -21.31 -10.56
CA ARG A 270 -4.25 -19.96 -11.07
C ARG A 270 -3.33 -19.11 -10.17
N PHE A 271 -3.24 -19.43 -8.89
CA PHE A 271 -2.37 -18.76 -7.93
C PHE A 271 -1.02 -19.47 -7.73
N ALA A 272 -0.88 -20.71 -8.24
CA ALA A 272 0.38 -21.45 -8.16
C ALA A 272 1.47 -20.73 -8.96
N SER A 273 2.59 -20.43 -8.30
CA SER A 273 3.72 -19.77 -8.95
C SER A 273 4.31 -20.63 -10.08
N PRO A 274 4.49 -20.10 -11.30
CA PRO A 274 5.21 -20.78 -12.35
C PRO A 274 6.66 -21.09 -11.94
N PRO A 275 7.25 -22.22 -12.38
CA PRO A 275 8.61 -22.61 -12.04
C PRO A 275 9.66 -21.54 -12.36
N LEU A 276 9.51 -20.82 -13.47
CA LEU A 276 10.43 -19.78 -13.89
C LEU A 276 10.48 -18.62 -12.88
N LEU A 277 9.31 -18.16 -12.38
CA LEU A 277 9.25 -17.10 -11.37
C LEU A 277 10.03 -17.49 -10.11
N LYS A 278 9.80 -18.70 -9.60
CA LYS A 278 10.52 -19.22 -8.45
C LYS A 278 12.03 -19.25 -8.66
N ARG A 279 12.47 -19.73 -9.84
CA ARG A 279 13.91 -19.80 -10.19
C ARG A 279 14.54 -18.41 -10.22
N LEU A 280 13.89 -17.42 -10.79
CA LEU A 280 14.37 -16.04 -10.83
C LEU A 280 14.53 -15.46 -9.43
N VAL A 281 13.53 -15.68 -8.57
CA VAL A 281 13.60 -15.22 -7.17
C VAL A 281 14.73 -15.90 -6.41
N MET A 282 14.93 -17.21 -6.58
CA MET A 282 16.06 -17.95 -5.96
C MET A 282 17.43 -17.49 -6.48
N ALA A 283 17.51 -17.00 -7.73
CA ALA A 283 18.70 -16.42 -8.31
C ALA A 283 18.97 -14.96 -7.86
N GLY A 284 18.08 -14.36 -7.04
CA GLY A 284 18.20 -12.97 -6.61
C GLY A 284 17.82 -11.96 -7.70
N TRP A 285 17.13 -12.40 -8.76
CA TRP A 285 16.67 -11.55 -9.84
C TRP A 285 15.25 -11.06 -9.52
N TYR A 286 15.17 -9.86 -8.94
CA TYR A 286 13.92 -9.30 -8.42
C TYR A 286 13.32 -8.23 -9.33
N GLY A 287 13.85 -8.05 -10.54
CA GLY A 287 13.44 -6.99 -11.45
C GLY A 287 14.30 -5.73 -11.30
N ARG A 288 13.68 -4.55 -11.51
CA ARG A 288 14.39 -3.26 -11.50
C ARG A 288 15.21 -3.00 -10.23
N LYS A 289 14.72 -3.40 -9.08
CA LYS A 289 15.39 -3.16 -7.79
C LYS A 289 16.70 -3.92 -7.60
N SER A 290 16.87 -5.03 -8.32
CA SER A 290 18.12 -5.83 -8.34
C SER A 290 18.92 -5.63 -9.63
N GLY A 291 18.44 -4.79 -10.56
CA GLY A 291 19.03 -4.58 -11.86
C GLY A 291 18.75 -5.69 -12.86
N LYS A 292 18.04 -6.75 -12.47
CA LYS A 292 17.77 -7.92 -13.31
C LYS A 292 16.49 -8.63 -12.94
N GLY A 293 15.71 -9.04 -13.94
CA GLY A 293 14.47 -9.79 -13.81
C GLY A 293 14.14 -10.49 -15.12
N PHE A 294 13.00 -10.24 -15.72
CA PHE A 294 12.67 -10.61 -17.09
C PHE A 294 13.44 -9.77 -18.10
N TYR A 295 13.84 -8.59 -17.68
CA TYR A 295 14.74 -7.71 -18.41
C TYR A 295 16.04 -7.49 -17.64
N ASP A 296 17.13 -7.24 -18.37
CA ASP A 296 18.39 -6.74 -17.85
C ASP A 296 18.34 -5.21 -17.87
N TYR A 297 18.58 -4.59 -16.73
CA TYR A 297 18.54 -3.14 -16.50
C TYR A 297 19.94 -2.53 -16.37
N ALA A 298 20.98 -3.14 -16.97
CA ALA A 298 22.31 -2.55 -17.06
C ALA A 298 22.24 -1.15 -17.70
N ASP A 299 21.37 -0.98 -18.72
CA ASP A 299 20.87 0.30 -19.18
C ASP A 299 19.41 0.46 -18.72
N PRO A 300 19.12 1.29 -17.68
CA PRO A 300 17.76 1.47 -17.18
C PRO A 300 16.78 2.11 -18.17
N VAL A 301 17.31 2.82 -19.19
CA VAL A 301 16.50 3.50 -20.21
C VAL A 301 16.09 2.52 -21.32
N ASN A 302 16.99 1.61 -21.69
CA ASN A 302 16.79 0.64 -22.76
C ASN A 302 17.02 -0.79 -22.24
N PRO A 303 16.14 -1.31 -21.38
CA PRO A 303 16.30 -2.65 -20.81
C PRO A 303 16.18 -3.72 -21.89
N VAL A 304 17.00 -4.75 -21.79
CA VAL A 304 17.08 -5.85 -22.75
C VAL A 304 16.38 -7.09 -22.20
N ALA A 305 15.44 -7.65 -22.96
CA ALA A 305 14.76 -8.88 -22.57
C ALA A 305 15.73 -10.08 -22.48
N ILE A 306 15.61 -10.85 -21.41
CA ILE A 306 16.43 -12.04 -21.18
C ILE A 306 15.74 -13.25 -21.82
N LYS A 307 16.53 -14.11 -22.47
CA LYS A 307 16.07 -15.42 -22.97
C LYS A 307 16.37 -16.47 -21.91
N PHE A 308 15.38 -17.27 -21.57
CA PHE A 308 15.49 -18.39 -20.64
C PHE A 308 15.41 -19.73 -21.36
#